data_9bca8ebc5b03a62a04908a611861b549
#
_entry.id   9bca8ebc5b03a62a04908a611861b549
#
_cell.length_a   1.000
_cell.length_b   1.000
_cell.length_c   1.000
_cell.angle_alpha   90.00
_cell.angle_beta   90.00
_cell.angle_gamma   90.00
#
_symmetry.space_group_name_H-M   'P 1'
#
loop_
_entity.id
_entity.type
_entity.pdbx_description
1 polymer ?
#
loop_
_entity_poly.entity_id
_entity_poly.type
_entity_poly.pdbx_seq_one_letter_code
_entity_poly.pdbx_strand_id
1 'polypeptide(L)'
;MFKYEQPQTYIVENTEYDDKNKIPVLTAGQSFILGYTDEHFGIKEANQRNPVIIFDDFTTSSHYVDFPFKVKSSAIKLLTLSTTKDNVYCAYNVLKNISYLPVSHERHWISTFTKFDILLPKSVDEQELIGEYFKLLDKLITLHQRKLDRLKNIKKSMLDKMFPKDGEVVPEIRFKGFTDAWEQRKLGEFTISYSGGTPSVGIKEYYNGQIPFIRSAEINSEITELFLTEEGLKNSSARLVDVGDILYALYGATSGEVGRARLKGAVNQAILVIKPHKEYDSEFLTDWLRKNKESIVETYLQGGQGNLSGTIVKELLVCSPSHTEQEEIGSFFYNLDSLITLHQRKSFDILT
;
A
#
# COMPACT_ATOMS: atom_id res chain seq x y z
N MET A 1 -16.57 -33.21 10.78
CA MET A 1 -15.19 -32.78 10.97
C MET A 1 -15.06 -31.72 12.04
N PHE A 2 -15.70 -30.55 11.92
CA PHE A 2 -15.65 -29.47 12.90
C PHE A 2 -16.80 -29.54 13.91
N LYS A 3 -16.48 -29.29 15.19
CA LYS A 3 -17.44 -28.90 16.21
C LYS A 3 -17.46 -27.39 16.27
N TYR A 4 -18.61 -26.80 16.57
CA TYR A 4 -18.72 -25.36 16.76
C TYR A 4 -19.18 -25.04 18.19
N GLU A 5 -18.70 -23.93 18.70
CA GLU A 5 -19.10 -23.34 19.96
C GLU A 5 -19.63 -21.92 19.70
N GLN A 6 -20.68 -21.54 20.39
CA GLN A 6 -21.20 -20.18 20.35
C GLN A 6 -20.32 -19.26 21.17
N PRO A 7 -20.06 -18.03 20.72
CA PRO A 7 -19.07 -17.15 21.35
C PRO A 7 -19.59 -16.34 22.55
N GLN A 8 -20.83 -16.53 22.99
CA GLN A 8 -21.48 -15.65 23.97
C GLN A 8 -20.68 -15.40 25.24
N THR A 9 -20.03 -16.44 25.78
CA THR A 9 -19.20 -16.35 26.99
C THR A 9 -17.94 -15.48 26.77
N TYR A 10 -17.49 -15.33 25.54
CA TYR A 10 -16.25 -14.69 25.17
C TYR A 10 -16.45 -13.29 24.57
N ILE A 11 -17.70 -12.79 24.53
CA ILE A 11 -17.98 -11.45 24.01
C ILE A 11 -17.46 -10.42 25.01
N VAL A 12 -16.74 -9.42 24.51
CA VAL A 12 -16.26 -8.30 25.31
C VAL A 12 -17.45 -7.44 25.79
N GLU A 13 -17.44 -7.03 27.04
CA GLU A 13 -18.48 -6.18 27.62
C GLU A 13 -18.20 -4.70 27.35
N ASN A 14 -16.94 -4.27 27.51
CA ASN A 14 -16.51 -2.91 27.22
C ASN A 14 -15.96 -2.81 25.78
N THR A 15 -16.30 -1.72 25.08
CA THR A 15 -15.83 -1.43 23.72
C THR A 15 -14.71 -0.38 23.67
N GLU A 16 -14.21 0.04 24.82
CA GLU A 16 -13.02 0.87 24.94
C GLU A 16 -11.77 -0.03 24.87
N TYR A 17 -11.00 0.13 23.82
CA TYR A 17 -9.78 -0.65 23.56
C TYR A 17 -8.54 0.22 23.78
N ASP A 18 -7.50 -0.36 24.42
CA ASP A 18 -6.20 0.30 24.60
C ASP A 18 -5.09 -0.68 24.20
N ASP A 19 -4.17 -0.23 23.33
CA ASP A 19 -3.04 -1.03 22.86
C ASP A 19 -2.07 -1.46 23.99
N LYS A 20 -2.20 -0.88 25.19
CA LYS A 20 -1.45 -1.29 26.39
C LYS A 20 -1.99 -2.57 27.04
N ASN A 21 -3.23 -2.92 26.76
CA ASN A 21 -3.86 -4.13 27.26
C ASN A 21 -3.32 -5.38 26.55
N LYS A 22 -3.60 -6.57 27.11
CA LYS A 22 -2.95 -7.80 26.65
C LYS A 22 -3.88 -8.74 25.88
N ILE A 23 -5.18 -8.67 26.13
CA ILE A 23 -6.14 -9.61 25.55
C ILE A 23 -6.73 -9.01 24.27
N PRO A 24 -6.44 -9.57 23.08
CA PRO A 24 -6.99 -9.06 21.84
C PRO A 24 -8.49 -9.34 21.74
N VAL A 25 -9.23 -8.37 21.21
CA VAL A 25 -10.64 -8.50 20.84
C VAL A 25 -10.75 -8.72 19.35
N LEU A 26 -11.25 -9.89 18.97
CA LEU A 26 -11.26 -10.35 17.60
C LEU A 26 -12.62 -10.19 16.92
N THR A 27 -12.59 -10.02 15.63
CA THR A 27 -13.72 -10.15 14.71
C THR A 27 -13.31 -11.04 13.54
N ALA A 28 -14.26 -11.52 12.78
CA ALA A 28 -13.95 -12.27 11.58
C ALA A 28 -13.90 -11.40 10.29
N GLY A 29 -14.06 -10.08 10.40
CA GLY A 29 -13.97 -9.13 9.31
C GLY A 29 -12.54 -8.80 8.86
N GLN A 30 -12.39 -7.84 7.95
CA GLN A 30 -11.08 -7.40 7.44
C GLN A 30 -10.13 -6.90 8.53
N SER A 31 -10.66 -6.19 9.53
CA SER A 31 -9.90 -5.77 10.71
C SER A 31 -9.99 -6.86 11.77
N PHE A 32 -9.20 -7.93 11.62
CA PHE A 32 -9.26 -9.11 12.47
C PHE A 32 -9.08 -8.81 13.95
N ILE A 33 -8.12 -7.96 14.34
CA ILE A 33 -7.93 -7.46 15.70
C ILE A 33 -8.49 -6.04 15.76
N LEU A 34 -9.50 -5.82 16.60
CA LEU A 34 -10.10 -4.50 16.80
C LEU A 34 -9.34 -3.64 17.82
N GLY A 35 -8.63 -4.28 18.72
CA GLY A 35 -7.87 -3.66 19.81
C GLY A 35 -7.69 -4.64 20.95
N TYR A 36 -7.30 -4.14 22.12
CA TYR A 36 -7.02 -4.97 23.28
C TYR A 36 -7.84 -4.51 24.48
N THR A 37 -8.28 -5.49 25.31
CA THR A 37 -9.06 -5.24 26.51
C THR A 37 -8.29 -5.66 27.78
N ASP A 38 -8.66 -5.07 28.90
CA ASP A 38 -8.19 -5.43 30.25
C ASP A 38 -9.11 -6.44 30.95
N GLU A 39 -10.18 -6.87 30.31
CA GLU A 39 -11.08 -7.88 30.88
C GLU A 39 -10.35 -9.21 31.11
N HIS A 40 -10.42 -9.72 32.33
CA HIS A 40 -9.75 -10.95 32.76
C HIS A 40 -10.66 -12.19 32.83
N PHE A 41 -11.94 -12.05 32.48
CA PHE A 41 -12.94 -13.11 32.47
C PHE A 41 -13.46 -13.34 31.03
N GLY A 42 -14.07 -14.50 30.81
CA GLY A 42 -14.63 -14.83 29.49
C GLY A 42 -13.59 -14.79 28.37
N ILE A 43 -12.37 -15.25 28.65
CA ILE A 43 -11.30 -15.36 27.66
C ILE A 43 -11.38 -16.74 27.05
N LYS A 44 -11.31 -16.82 25.69
CA LYS A 44 -11.13 -18.10 25.00
C LYS A 44 -9.66 -18.48 25.05
N GLU A 45 -9.35 -19.52 25.80
CA GLU A 45 -7.99 -20.05 25.95
C GLU A 45 -7.59 -20.88 24.74
N ALA A 46 -7.19 -20.21 23.65
CA ALA A 46 -6.58 -20.86 22.49
C ALA A 46 -5.05 -20.84 22.63
N ASN A 47 -4.40 -21.86 22.08
CA ASN A 47 -2.94 -21.97 22.03
C ASN A 47 -2.51 -22.91 20.91
N GLN A 48 -1.21 -23.05 20.68
CA GLN A 48 -0.68 -23.88 19.57
C GLN A 48 -1.12 -25.35 19.63
N ARG A 49 -1.43 -25.90 20.83
CA ARG A 49 -1.91 -27.28 20.98
C ARG A 49 -3.43 -27.39 20.82
N ASN A 50 -4.15 -26.35 21.16
CA ASN A 50 -5.60 -26.27 21.10
C ASN A 50 -6.03 -24.97 20.36
N PRO A 51 -5.76 -24.88 19.06
CA PRO A 51 -6.13 -23.70 18.28
C PRO A 51 -7.64 -23.70 18.02
N VAL A 52 -8.16 -22.51 17.72
CA VAL A 52 -9.56 -22.27 17.38
C VAL A 52 -9.63 -21.60 16.02
N ILE A 53 -10.58 -21.99 15.18
CA ILE A 53 -10.88 -21.28 13.96
C ILE A 53 -12.12 -20.41 14.23
N ILE A 54 -11.95 -19.10 14.05
CA ILE A 54 -13.05 -18.16 14.03
C ILE A 54 -13.68 -18.18 12.65
N PHE A 55 -14.98 -18.41 12.55
CA PHE A 55 -15.74 -18.41 11.32
C PHE A 55 -16.83 -17.33 11.39
N ASP A 56 -16.88 -16.45 10.41
CA ASP A 56 -17.94 -15.45 10.26
C ASP A 56 -19.18 -16.07 9.65
N ASP A 57 -20.28 -16.01 10.37
CA ASP A 57 -21.54 -16.64 10.00
C ASP A 57 -22.26 -15.92 8.83
N PHE A 58 -21.81 -14.70 8.47
CA PHE A 58 -22.40 -13.90 7.39
C PHE A 58 -21.50 -13.77 6.17
N THR A 59 -20.20 -13.49 6.36
CA THR A 59 -19.24 -13.32 5.26
C THR A 59 -18.54 -14.61 4.87
N THR A 60 -18.68 -15.65 5.71
CA THR A 60 -18.00 -16.96 5.58
C THR A 60 -16.49 -16.92 5.63
N SER A 61 -15.91 -15.75 5.99
CA SER A 61 -14.48 -15.62 6.23
C SER A 61 -14.07 -16.41 7.48
N SER A 62 -12.83 -16.89 7.51
CA SER A 62 -12.33 -17.66 8.62
C SER A 62 -10.89 -17.31 8.97
N HIS A 63 -10.57 -17.36 10.28
CA HIS A 63 -9.25 -17.05 10.82
C HIS A 63 -8.79 -18.11 11.81
N TYR A 64 -7.56 -18.56 11.66
CA TYR A 64 -6.91 -19.48 12.61
C TYR A 64 -6.33 -18.69 13.78
N VAL A 65 -6.61 -19.14 15.03
CA VAL A 65 -6.19 -18.46 16.26
C VAL A 65 -5.54 -19.47 17.20
N ASP A 66 -4.31 -19.20 17.62
CA ASP A 66 -3.53 -20.01 18.55
C ASP A 66 -3.02 -19.23 19.78
N PHE A 67 -3.77 -18.20 20.16
CA PHE A 67 -3.51 -17.37 21.34
C PHE A 67 -4.82 -17.02 22.07
N PRO A 68 -4.80 -16.66 23.37
CA PRO A 68 -5.99 -16.28 24.13
C PRO A 68 -6.64 -15.01 23.57
N PHE A 69 -7.98 -14.98 23.51
CA PHE A 69 -8.71 -13.85 22.92
C PHE A 69 -10.12 -13.68 23.50
N LYS A 70 -10.71 -12.51 23.28
CA LYS A 70 -12.14 -12.23 23.36
C LYS A 70 -12.68 -11.88 21.97
N VAL A 71 -14.00 -11.82 21.81
CA VAL A 71 -14.63 -11.52 20.53
C VAL A 71 -15.59 -10.35 20.64
N LYS A 72 -15.84 -9.67 19.52
CA LYS A 72 -16.71 -8.49 19.45
C LYS A 72 -18.19 -8.83 19.48
N SER A 73 -18.61 -9.92 18.82
CA SER A 73 -20.04 -10.20 18.61
C SER A 73 -20.36 -11.67 18.49
N SER A 74 -21.67 -11.98 18.54
CA SER A 74 -22.22 -13.33 18.33
C SER A 74 -22.34 -13.74 16.85
N ALA A 75 -21.88 -12.91 15.92
CA ALA A 75 -21.94 -13.16 14.48
C ALA A 75 -20.92 -14.22 13.99
N ILE A 76 -20.15 -14.78 14.92
CA ILE A 76 -19.10 -15.76 14.61
C ILE A 76 -19.40 -17.12 15.25
N LYS A 77 -18.73 -18.15 14.73
CA LYS A 77 -18.62 -19.49 15.31
C LYS A 77 -17.18 -19.78 15.67
N LEU A 78 -16.97 -20.41 16.80
CA LEU A 78 -15.66 -20.90 17.22
C LEU A 78 -15.57 -22.38 16.86
N LEU A 79 -14.72 -22.72 15.90
CA LEU A 79 -14.63 -24.08 15.38
C LEU A 79 -13.38 -24.78 15.93
N THR A 80 -13.56 -26.02 16.31
CA THR A 80 -12.49 -26.95 16.69
C THR A 80 -12.67 -28.27 15.97
N LEU A 81 -11.64 -29.08 15.84
CA LEU A 81 -11.79 -30.43 15.26
C LEU A 81 -12.59 -31.34 16.19
N SER A 82 -13.41 -32.20 15.59
CA SER A 82 -14.16 -33.25 16.32
C SER A 82 -13.27 -34.39 16.79
N THR A 83 -12.12 -34.55 16.15
CA THR A 83 -11.10 -35.58 16.48
C THR A 83 -9.76 -34.94 16.70
N THR A 84 -8.92 -35.53 17.55
CA THR A 84 -7.52 -35.11 17.77
C THR A 84 -6.56 -35.71 16.76
N LYS A 85 -7.05 -36.52 15.82
CA LYS A 85 -6.22 -37.23 14.84
C LYS A 85 -5.87 -36.38 13.64
N ASP A 86 -6.75 -35.46 13.24
CA ASP A 86 -6.57 -34.63 12.06
C ASP A 86 -5.74 -33.37 12.38
N ASN A 87 -4.97 -32.87 11.40
CA ASN A 87 -4.24 -31.63 11.52
C ASN A 87 -5.17 -30.43 11.35
N VAL A 88 -5.25 -29.57 12.38
CA VAL A 88 -6.16 -28.40 12.41
C VAL A 88 -5.82 -27.40 11.30
N TYR A 89 -4.53 -27.18 11.02
CA TYR A 89 -4.13 -26.20 10.01
C TYR A 89 -4.42 -26.68 8.58
N CYS A 90 -4.24 -27.97 8.33
CA CYS A 90 -4.65 -28.60 7.09
C CYS A 90 -6.16 -28.47 6.89
N ALA A 91 -6.95 -28.84 7.91
CA ALA A 91 -8.42 -28.72 7.89
C ALA A 91 -8.89 -27.27 7.72
N TYR A 92 -8.21 -26.30 8.34
CA TYR A 92 -8.47 -24.87 8.18
C TYR A 92 -8.27 -24.41 6.73
N ASN A 93 -7.20 -24.84 6.07
CA ASN A 93 -6.96 -24.49 4.67
C ASN A 93 -7.99 -25.12 3.73
N VAL A 94 -8.44 -26.33 4.01
CA VAL A 94 -9.55 -26.93 3.25
C VAL A 94 -10.84 -26.13 3.44
N LEU A 95 -11.17 -25.73 4.67
CA LEU A 95 -12.32 -24.86 4.95
C LEU A 95 -12.25 -23.52 4.21
N LYS A 96 -11.09 -22.88 4.24
CA LYS A 96 -10.82 -21.58 3.58
C LYS A 96 -10.92 -21.67 2.06
N ASN A 97 -10.62 -22.82 1.48
CA ASN A 97 -10.66 -23.06 0.04
C ASN A 97 -12.06 -23.42 -0.51
N ILE A 98 -13.08 -23.48 0.34
CA ILE A 98 -14.46 -23.69 -0.12
C ILE A 98 -14.90 -22.45 -0.89
N SER A 99 -15.11 -22.61 -2.20
CA SER A 99 -15.61 -21.53 -3.07
C SER A 99 -17.11 -21.33 -2.84
N TYR A 100 -17.46 -20.39 -1.97
CA TYR A 100 -18.83 -20.02 -1.67
C TYR A 100 -18.97 -18.51 -1.53
N LEU A 101 -19.94 -17.94 -2.25
CA LEU A 101 -20.28 -16.51 -2.14
C LEU A 101 -21.65 -16.40 -1.45
N PRO A 102 -21.72 -15.76 -0.26
CA PRO A 102 -23.00 -15.49 0.39
C PRO A 102 -23.88 -14.60 -0.47
N VAL A 103 -25.10 -15.06 -0.76
CA VAL A 103 -26.10 -14.29 -1.54
C VAL A 103 -27.15 -13.60 -0.67
N SER A 104 -27.14 -13.86 0.65
CA SER A 104 -28.09 -13.31 1.62
C SER A 104 -27.40 -13.02 2.95
N HIS A 105 -28.01 -12.15 3.77
CA HIS A 105 -27.56 -11.87 5.15
C HIS A 105 -28.06 -12.93 6.14
N GLU A 106 -27.90 -14.21 5.80
CA GLU A 106 -28.25 -15.33 6.65
C GLU A 106 -27.02 -15.91 7.35
N ARG A 107 -27.25 -16.71 8.38
CA ARG A 107 -26.18 -17.45 9.07
C ARG A 107 -25.85 -18.72 8.30
N HIS A 108 -24.65 -18.78 7.73
CA HIS A 108 -24.25 -19.79 6.77
C HIS A 108 -23.65 -21.07 7.36
N TRP A 109 -23.18 -21.06 8.62
CA TRP A 109 -22.54 -22.25 9.19
C TRP A 109 -23.50 -23.43 9.24
N ILE A 110 -24.62 -23.32 9.97
CA ILE A 110 -25.57 -24.39 10.17
C ILE A 110 -26.39 -24.71 8.87
N SER A 111 -26.80 -23.68 8.16
CA SER A 111 -27.64 -23.82 6.99
C SER A 111 -26.90 -24.42 5.80
N THR A 112 -25.61 -24.15 5.63
CA THR A 112 -24.85 -24.41 4.41
C THR A 112 -23.56 -25.18 4.68
N PHE A 113 -22.64 -24.61 5.49
CA PHE A 113 -21.28 -25.15 5.62
C PHE A 113 -21.20 -26.53 6.27
N THR A 114 -22.10 -26.86 7.19
CA THR A 114 -22.17 -28.21 7.77
C THR A 114 -22.55 -29.30 6.77
N LYS A 115 -23.03 -28.93 5.59
CA LYS A 115 -23.48 -29.86 4.53
C LYS A 115 -22.43 -30.09 3.43
N PHE A 116 -21.36 -29.30 3.41
CA PHE A 116 -20.30 -29.48 2.44
C PHE A 116 -19.50 -30.75 2.74
N ASP A 117 -19.35 -31.59 1.73
CA ASP A 117 -18.37 -32.66 1.76
C ASP A 117 -17.01 -32.11 1.40
N ILE A 118 -16.04 -32.33 2.27
CA ILE A 118 -14.65 -31.89 2.08
C ILE A 118 -13.71 -33.08 2.03
N LEU A 119 -12.65 -32.93 1.27
CA LEU A 119 -11.61 -33.96 1.14
C LEU A 119 -10.40 -33.58 1.97
N LEU A 120 -9.96 -34.55 2.79
CA LEU A 120 -8.68 -34.47 3.50
C LEU A 120 -7.83 -35.67 3.14
N PRO A 121 -6.50 -35.55 3.15
CA PRO A 121 -5.62 -36.68 3.06
C PRO A 121 -5.93 -37.71 4.17
N LYS A 122 -5.88 -38.99 3.84
CA LYS A 122 -6.12 -40.07 4.82
C LYS A 122 -4.95 -40.22 5.79
N SER A 123 -3.73 -39.93 5.34
CA SER A 123 -2.53 -39.99 6.15
C SER A 123 -2.43 -38.74 7.03
N VAL A 124 -2.25 -38.95 8.33
CA VAL A 124 -1.99 -37.87 9.29
C VAL A 124 -0.67 -37.17 8.98
N ASP A 125 0.37 -37.94 8.60
CA ASP A 125 1.68 -37.38 8.23
C ASP A 125 1.57 -36.45 7.01
N GLU A 126 0.73 -36.82 6.02
CA GLU A 126 0.45 -35.94 4.87
C GLU A 126 -0.30 -34.67 5.27
N GLN A 127 -1.27 -34.79 6.16
CA GLN A 127 -1.98 -33.60 6.72
C GLN A 127 -1.02 -32.68 7.49
N GLU A 128 -0.09 -33.25 8.26
CA GLU A 128 0.92 -32.48 8.99
C GLU A 128 1.83 -31.73 8.04
N LEU A 129 2.37 -32.38 7.02
CA LEU A 129 3.21 -31.75 6.01
C LEU A 129 2.52 -30.60 5.29
N ILE A 130 1.26 -30.81 4.87
CA ILE A 130 0.44 -29.77 4.23
C ILE A 130 0.18 -28.63 5.21
N GLY A 131 -0.22 -28.95 6.44
CA GLY A 131 -0.51 -27.95 7.47
C GLY A 131 0.72 -27.09 7.82
N GLU A 132 1.87 -27.71 8.01
CA GLU A 132 3.13 -27.00 8.27
C GLU A 132 3.56 -26.14 7.11
N TYR A 133 3.43 -26.62 5.87
CA TYR A 133 3.76 -25.87 4.66
C TYR A 133 2.95 -24.58 4.57
N PHE A 134 1.63 -24.66 4.69
CA PHE A 134 0.77 -23.47 4.63
C PHE A 134 0.99 -22.55 5.85
N LYS A 135 1.22 -23.10 7.04
CA LYS A 135 1.55 -22.30 8.23
C LYS A 135 2.85 -21.52 8.04
N LEU A 136 3.84 -22.10 7.39
CA LEU A 136 5.09 -21.41 7.06
C LEU A 136 4.85 -20.29 6.03
N LEU A 137 4.05 -20.54 4.99
CA LEU A 137 3.70 -19.52 4.00
C LEU A 137 2.96 -18.33 4.64
N ASP A 138 1.93 -18.59 5.44
CA ASP A 138 1.18 -17.54 6.13
C ASP A 138 2.07 -16.70 7.07
N LYS A 139 3.04 -17.34 7.74
CA LYS A 139 4.04 -16.67 8.55
C LYS A 139 4.96 -15.78 7.71
N LEU A 140 5.43 -16.26 6.57
CA LEU A 140 6.26 -15.47 5.65
C LEU A 140 5.51 -14.26 5.10
N ILE A 141 4.26 -14.44 4.67
CA ILE A 141 3.39 -13.35 4.21
C ILE A 141 3.26 -12.29 5.30
N THR A 142 2.93 -12.71 6.52
CA THR A 142 2.78 -11.80 7.66
C THR A 142 4.06 -11.02 7.98
N LEU A 143 5.22 -11.70 7.94
CA LEU A 143 6.52 -11.05 8.18
C LEU A 143 6.87 -10.04 7.09
N HIS A 144 6.62 -10.38 5.81
CA HIS A 144 6.84 -9.46 4.70
C HIS A 144 5.92 -8.24 4.77
N GLN A 145 4.63 -8.45 5.10
CA GLN A 145 3.67 -7.36 5.28
C GLN A 145 4.09 -6.41 6.42
N ARG A 146 4.41 -6.94 7.60
CA ARG A 146 4.90 -6.13 8.74
C ARG A 146 6.18 -5.35 8.40
N LYS A 147 7.10 -5.97 7.66
CA LYS A 147 8.33 -5.29 7.23
C LYS A 147 8.03 -4.18 6.23
N LEU A 148 7.12 -4.42 5.29
CA LEU A 148 6.66 -3.43 4.33
C LEU A 148 6.04 -2.21 5.03
N ASP A 149 5.14 -2.44 5.98
CA ASP A 149 4.48 -1.37 6.74
C ASP A 149 5.50 -0.57 7.57
N ARG A 150 6.45 -1.27 8.21
CA ARG A 150 7.55 -0.62 8.93
C ARG A 150 8.42 0.25 8.02
N LEU A 151 8.79 -0.23 6.83
CA LEU A 151 9.58 0.55 5.87
C LEU A 151 8.83 1.79 5.38
N LYS A 152 7.53 1.67 5.10
CA LYS A 152 6.68 2.83 4.73
C LYS A 152 6.62 3.87 5.86
N ASN A 153 6.47 3.42 7.12
CA ASN A 153 6.45 4.32 8.27
C ASN A 153 7.81 5.00 8.50
N ILE A 154 8.92 4.27 8.30
CA ILE A 154 10.27 4.84 8.36
C ILE A 154 10.41 5.90 7.25
N LYS A 155 10.02 5.59 6.01
CA LYS A 155 10.09 6.56 4.91
C LYS A 155 9.32 7.83 5.24
N LYS A 156 8.07 7.71 5.69
CA LYS A 156 7.25 8.86 6.09
C LYS A 156 7.94 9.69 7.18
N SER A 157 8.39 9.06 8.26
CA SER A 157 9.07 9.75 9.36
C SER A 157 10.39 10.42 8.93
N MET A 158 11.15 9.79 8.02
CA MET A 158 12.39 10.39 7.51
C MET A 158 12.11 11.56 6.57
N LEU A 159 11.09 11.50 5.71
CA LEU A 159 10.65 12.64 4.90
C LEU A 159 10.27 13.84 5.78
N ASP A 160 9.58 13.61 6.89
CA ASP A 160 9.21 14.69 7.81
C ASP A 160 10.41 15.31 8.54
N LYS A 161 11.47 14.52 8.78
CA LYS A 161 12.61 14.92 9.63
C LYS A 161 13.85 15.32 8.85
N MET A 162 14.08 14.77 7.66
CA MET A 162 15.25 15.07 6.83
C MET A 162 15.04 16.22 5.85
N PHE A 163 13.86 16.81 5.83
CA PHE A 163 13.56 18.07 5.14
C PHE A 163 13.15 19.12 6.16
N PRO A 164 13.55 20.39 5.98
CA PRO A 164 13.12 21.48 6.88
C PRO A 164 11.60 21.59 6.94
N LYS A 165 11.09 22.03 8.08
CA LYS A 165 9.69 22.43 8.25
C LYS A 165 9.47 23.81 7.67
N ASP A 166 8.19 24.19 7.50
CA ASP A 166 7.84 25.51 6.98
C ASP A 166 8.50 26.65 7.80
N GLY A 167 9.22 27.50 7.12
CA GLY A 167 9.98 28.61 7.72
C GLY A 167 11.35 28.24 8.31
N GLU A 168 11.73 26.95 8.30
CA GLU A 168 13.06 26.50 8.71
C GLU A 168 13.98 26.30 7.49
N VAL A 169 15.28 26.39 7.71
CA VAL A 169 16.33 26.18 6.71
C VAL A 169 17.31 25.07 7.08
N VAL A 170 17.02 24.35 8.17
CA VAL A 170 17.81 23.22 8.64
C VAL A 170 16.85 22.09 9.06
N PRO A 171 17.03 20.86 8.57
CA PRO A 171 16.19 19.74 8.97
C PRO A 171 16.52 19.22 10.38
N GLU A 172 15.57 18.50 11.00
CA GLU A 172 15.75 17.87 12.33
C GLU A 172 16.80 16.75 12.32
N ILE A 173 16.83 15.95 11.24
CA ILE A 173 17.81 14.88 11.04
C ILE A 173 18.62 15.18 9.78
N ARG A 174 19.95 15.08 9.91
CA ARG A 174 20.88 15.37 8.84
C ARG A 174 22.04 14.38 8.83
N PHE A 175 22.61 14.10 7.67
CA PHE A 175 23.82 13.32 7.56
C PHE A 175 25.00 14.04 8.24
N LYS A 176 25.93 13.25 8.80
CA LYS A 176 27.10 13.80 9.48
C LYS A 176 28.00 14.52 8.49
N GLY A 177 28.42 15.72 8.86
CA GLY A 177 29.35 16.53 8.05
C GLY A 177 28.70 17.73 7.35
N PHE A 178 27.36 17.77 7.26
CA PHE A 178 26.66 18.93 6.70
C PHE A 178 26.12 19.83 7.81
N THR A 179 26.49 21.10 7.76
CA THR A 179 26.15 22.11 8.79
C THR A 179 25.51 23.37 8.23
N ASP A 180 25.75 23.66 6.94
CA ASP A 180 25.31 24.91 6.32
C ASP A 180 23.78 24.97 6.18
N ALA A 181 23.20 26.16 6.35
CA ALA A 181 21.80 26.37 6.12
C ALA A 181 21.43 26.07 4.64
N TRP A 182 20.25 25.50 4.43
CA TRP A 182 19.76 25.25 3.09
C TRP A 182 19.33 26.57 2.42
N GLU A 183 19.55 26.67 1.12
CA GLU A 183 19.11 27.82 0.32
C GLU A 183 17.68 27.62 -0.16
N GLN A 184 16.90 28.71 -0.12
CA GLN A 184 15.54 28.72 -0.64
C GLN A 184 15.50 29.41 -2.00
N ARG A 185 15.06 28.67 -3.04
CA ARG A 185 14.97 29.16 -4.41
C ARG A 185 13.68 28.72 -5.08
N LYS A 186 13.21 29.48 -6.07
CA LYS A 186 12.07 29.08 -6.88
C LYS A 186 12.42 27.88 -7.76
N LEU A 187 11.52 26.89 -7.84
CA LEU A 187 11.73 25.68 -8.65
C LEU A 187 12.08 26.01 -10.11
N GLY A 188 11.44 27.01 -10.68
CA GLY A 188 11.67 27.45 -12.05
C GLY A 188 13.05 28.03 -12.31
N GLU A 189 13.81 28.44 -11.28
CA GLU A 189 15.16 29.02 -11.44
C GLU A 189 16.23 27.96 -11.73
N PHE A 190 15.99 26.72 -11.29
CA PHE A 190 16.96 25.64 -11.41
C PHE A 190 16.44 24.38 -12.12
N THR A 191 15.28 24.52 -12.80
CA THR A 191 14.70 23.43 -13.58
C THR A 191 14.24 23.92 -14.95
N ILE A 192 14.30 23.02 -15.93
CA ILE A 192 13.57 23.14 -17.18
C ILE A 192 12.27 22.35 -17.00
N SER A 193 11.13 22.99 -17.28
CA SER A 193 9.86 22.30 -17.19
C SER A 193 8.93 22.63 -18.36
N TYR A 194 8.16 21.62 -18.77
CA TYR A 194 7.19 21.72 -19.86
C TYR A 194 6.05 20.72 -19.66
N SER A 195 4.88 21.05 -20.16
CA SER A 195 3.78 20.08 -20.28
C SER A 195 3.67 19.55 -21.70
N GLY A 196 3.11 18.37 -21.85
CA GLY A 196 2.77 17.81 -23.14
C GLY A 196 1.41 18.26 -23.64
N GLY A 197 0.81 17.44 -24.50
CA GLY A 197 -0.52 17.61 -25.04
C GLY A 197 -1.10 16.30 -25.51
N THR A 198 -2.39 16.30 -25.82
CA THR A 198 -3.09 15.11 -26.30
C THR A 198 -3.38 15.26 -27.79
N PRO A 199 -2.98 14.29 -28.63
CA PRO A 199 -3.39 14.27 -30.02
C PRO A 199 -4.91 14.21 -30.16
N SER A 200 -5.45 14.69 -31.27
CA SER A 200 -6.90 14.64 -31.50
C SER A 200 -7.43 13.22 -31.45
N VAL A 201 -8.33 12.96 -30.50
CA VAL A 201 -8.94 11.62 -30.28
C VAL A 201 -9.75 11.14 -31.50
N GLY A 202 -10.25 12.09 -32.33
CA GLY A 202 -10.99 11.76 -33.54
C GLY A 202 -10.15 11.21 -34.69
N ILE A 203 -8.81 11.31 -34.61
CA ILE A 203 -7.89 10.87 -35.66
C ILE A 203 -7.24 9.55 -35.20
N LYS A 204 -7.80 8.42 -35.64
CA LYS A 204 -7.37 7.08 -35.22
C LYS A 204 -5.94 6.76 -35.61
N GLU A 205 -5.45 7.33 -36.69
CA GLU A 205 -4.11 7.20 -37.26
C GLU A 205 -3.03 7.74 -36.30
N TYR A 206 -3.39 8.57 -35.33
CA TYR A 206 -2.46 9.10 -34.32
C TYR A 206 -2.18 8.12 -33.17
N TYR A 207 -2.97 7.05 -33.07
CA TYR A 207 -2.92 6.09 -31.98
C TYR A 207 -2.52 4.69 -32.46
N ASN A 208 -2.32 3.78 -31.49
CA ASN A 208 -1.92 2.38 -31.73
C ASN A 208 -0.53 2.22 -32.44
N GLY A 209 0.39 3.18 -32.22
CA GLY A 209 1.75 3.14 -32.68
C GLY A 209 2.70 2.44 -31.69
N GLN A 210 3.95 2.92 -31.63
CA GLN A 210 5.01 2.35 -30.81
C GLN A 210 5.48 3.29 -29.68
N ILE A 211 5.02 4.54 -29.64
CA ILE A 211 5.45 5.54 -28.67
C ILE A 211 4.52 5.47 -27.47
N PRO A 212 4.98 5.02 -26.27
CA PRO A 212 4.18 5.01 -25.07
C PRO A 212 3.59 6.40 -24.80
N PHE A 213 2.30 6.49 -24.48
CA PHE A 213 1.63 7.74 -24.16
C PHE A 213 1.17 7.75 -22.70
N ILE A 214 1.98 8.38 -21.85
CA ILE A 214 1.84 8.35 -20.39
C ILE A 214 0.78 9.38 -19.97
N ARG A 215 -0.24 8.92 -19.26
CA ARG A 215 -1.27 9.77 -18.66
C ARG A 215 -0.97 10.03 -17.18
N SER A 216 -1.60 11.04 -16.59
CA SER A 216 -1.36 11.41 -15.18
C SER A 216 -1.59 10.28 -14.17
N ALA A 217 -2.50 9.34 -14.44
CA ALA A 217 -2.70 8.15 -13.61
C ALA A 217 -1.58 7.11 -13.73
N GLU A 218 -0.72 7.22 -14.75
CA GLU A 218 0.34 6.26 -15.09
C GLU A 218 1.76 6.77 -14.77
N ILE A 219 1.91 7.92 -14.13
CA ILE A 219 3.23 8.56 -13.88
C ILE A 219 4.20 7.70 -13.05
N ASN A 220 3.69 6.71 -12.33
CA ASN A 220 4.48 5.75 -11.55
C ASN A 220 4.49 4.34 -12.16
N SER A 221 3.89 4.15 -13.35
CA SER A 221 3.73 2.86 -13.99
C SER A 221 4.91 2.51 -14.91
N GLU A 222 5.23 1.22 -14.98
CA GLU A 222 6.18 0.65 -15.95
C GLU A 222 5.49 0.29 -17.28
N ILE A 223 4.17 0.44 -17.37
CA ILE A 223 3.36 0.15 -18.55
C ILE A 223 2.35 1.27 -18.79
N THR A 224 1.91 1.41 -20.02
CA THR A 224 0.80 2.30 -20.41
C THR A 224 -0.16 1.53 -21.33
N GLU A 225 -1.42 1.97 -21.34
CA GLU A 225 -2.45 1.40 -22.21
C GLU A 225 -2.46 2.04 -23.61
N LEU A 226 -1.95 3.27 -23.72
CA LEU A 226 -2.02 4.04 -24.96
C LEU A 226 -0.65 4.21 -25.60
N PHE A 227 -0.64 4.16 -26.92
CA PHE A 227 0.56 4.36 -27.74
C PHE A 227 0.24 5.33 -28.87
N LEU A 228 1.18 6.23 -29.17
CA LEU A 228 1.10 7.15 -30.31
C LEU A 228 1.90 6.62 -31.49
N THR A 229 1.48 7.03 -32.68
CA THR A 229 2.30 6.93 -33.90
C THR A 229 3.25 8.13 -33.97
N GLU A 230 4.27 8.04 -34.83
CA GLU A 230 5.16 9.18 -35.14
C GLU A 230 4.35 10.37 -35.69
N GLU A 231 3.31 10.09 -36.49
CA GLU A 231 2.42 11.12 -37.02
C GLU A 231 1.60 11.79 -35.91
N GLY A 232 1.06 10.99 -34.95
CA GLY A 232 0.34 11.50 -33.79
C GLY A 232 1.21 12.38 -32.89
N LEU A 233 2.48 11.98 -32.68
CA LEU A 233 3.44 12.80 -31.95
C LEU A 233 3.73 14.11 -32.69
N LYS A 234 4.04 14.04 -33.96
CA LYS A 234 4.44 15.19 -34.81
C LYS A 234 3.30 16.22 -34.96
N ASN A 235 2.06 15.75 -35.09
CA ASN A 235 0.88 16.58 -35.33
C ASN A 235 0.13 16.96 -34.06
N SER A 236 0.79 16.90 -32.90
CA SER A 236 0.19 17.27 -31.61
C SER A 236 1.16 18.07 -30.74
N SER A 237 0.67 18.51 -29.58
CA SER A 237 1.49 19.14 -28.53
C SER A 237 2.08 18.11 -27.56
N ALA A 238 1.93 16.80 -27.81
CA ALA A 238 2.55 15.76 -27.00
C ALA A 238 4.08 15.93 -27.01
N ARG A 239 4.71 15.76 -25.85
CA ARG A 239 6.15 15.97 -25.70
C ARG A 239 6.79 14.74 -25.08
N LEU A 240 7.98 14.40 -25.61
CA LEU A 240 8.75 13.26 -25.15
C LEU A 240 9.36 13.50 -23.77
N VAL A 241 9.47 12.40 -23.03
CA VAL A 241 10.18 12.29 -21.77
C VAL A 241 11.14 11.12 -21.83
N ASP A 242 12.23 11.23 -21.09
CA ASP A 242 13.21 10.17 -20.92
C ASP A 242 12.99 9.47 -19.56
N VAL A 243 13.45 8.22 -19.46
CA VAL A 243 13.44 7.49 -18.20
C VAL A 243 14.20 8.29 -17.15
N GLY A 244 13.60 8.47 -15.99
CA GLY A 244 14.17 9.23 -14.89
C GLY A 244 13.77 10.71 -14.84
N ASP A 245 13.07 11.25 -15.84
CA ASP A 245 12.48 12.59 -15.73
C ASP A 245 11.41 12.64 -14.63
N ILE A 246 11.32 13.77 -13.91
CA ILE A 246 10.27 13.97 -12.90
C ILE A 246 8.97 14.30 -13.61
N LEU A 247 7.91 13.56 -13.26
CA LEU A 247 6.55 13.76 -13.75
C LEU A 247 5.66 14.27 -12.62
N TYR A 248 5.07 15.45 -12.80
CA TYR A 248 4.18 16.07 -11.83
C TYR A 248 2.78 16.17 -12.40
N ALA A 249 1.78 15.59 -11.72
CA ALA A 249 0.39 15.66 -12.17
C ALA A 249 -0.24 17.00 -11.77
N LEU A 250 -0.71 17.76 -12.77
CA LEU A 250 -1.22 19.12 -12.58
C LEU A 250 -2.70 19.16 -12.16
N TYR A 251 -3.53 18.20 -12.61
CA TYR A 251 -4.96 18.24 -12.38
C TYR A 251 -5.63 16.87 -12.42
N GLY A 252 -6.92 16.82 -12.05
CA GLY A 252 -7.71 15.61 -11.90
C GLY A 252 -7.53 14.95 -10.54
N ALA A 253 -7.94 13.70 -10.43
CA ALA A 253 -7.86 12.92 -9.18
C ALA A 253 -6.42 12.69 -8.68
N THR A 254 -5.43 12.86 -9.57
CA THR A 254 -4.01 12.70 -9.30
C THR A 254 -3.27 14.01 -9.06
N SER A 255 -3.97 15.16 -8.92
CA SER A 255 -3.33 16.46 -8.68
C SER A 255 -2.29 16.39 -7.57
N GLY A 256 -1.09 16.92 -7.84
CA GLY A 256 0.03 16.91 -6.90
C GLY A 256 0.78 15.58 -6.80
N GLU A 257 0.36 14.52 -7.49
CA GLU A 257 1.15 13.29 -7.56
C GLU A 257 2.47 13.51 -8.28
N VAL A 258 3.52 12.86 -7.78
CA VAL A 258 4.88 12.97 -8.30
C VAL A 258 5.44 11.59 -8.58
N GLY A 259 5.96 11.40 -9.78
CA GLY A 259 6.62 10.16 -10.19
C GLY A 259 7.93 10.43 -10.93
N ARG A 260 8.68 9.35 -11.15
CA ARG A 260 9.82 9.31 -12.06
C ARG A 260 9.42 8.50 -13.29
N ALA A 261 9.61 9.05 -14.48
CA ALA A 261 9.31 8.34 -15.71
C ALA A 261 10.05 7.00 -15.77
N ARG A 262 9.30 5.91 -15.87
CA ARG A 262 9.83 4.54 -15.99
C ARG A 262 9.84 4.06 -17.43
N LEU A 263 9.20 4.82 -18.32
CA LEU A 263 9.10 4.60 -19.74
C LEU A 263 9.64 5.81 -20.49
N LYS A 264 10.37 5.58 -21.57
CA LYS A 264 10.58 6.61 -22.57
C LYS A 264 9.32 6.70 -23.42
N GLY A 265 8.70 7.88 -23.48
CA GLY A 265 7.41 8.04 -24.15
C GLY A 265 7.01 9.49 -24.27
N ALA A 266 5.76 9.73 -24.61
CA ALA A 266 5.16 11.06 -24.68
C ALA A 266 4.19 11.27 -23.50
N VAL A 267 4.00 12.52 -23.07
CA VAL A 267 3.07 12.90 -22.00
C VAL A 267 1.98 13.83 -22.51
N ASN A 268 0.85 13.81 -21.81
CA ASN A 268 -0.27 14.72 -22.08
C ASN A 268 -0.11 16.05 -21.34
N GLN A 269 -1.09 16.95 -21.51
CA GLN A 269 -1.12 18.28 -20.87
C GLN A 269 -1.35 18.23 -19.34
N ALA A 270 -1.81 17.11 -18.79
CA ALA A 270 -2.02 16.94 -17.36
C ALA A 270 -0.71 16.67 -16.58
N ILE A 271 0.38 16.48 -17.28
CA ILE A 271 1.70 16.21 -16.70
C ILE A 271 2.63 17.39 -16.97
N LEU A 272 3.25 17.92 -15.92
CA LEU A 272 4.42 18.77 -16.01
C LEU A 272 5.65 17.90 -15.87
N VAL A 273 6.50 17.91 -16.90
CA VAL A 273 7.83 17.31 -16.87
C VAL A 273 8.78 18.31 -16.23
N ILE A 274 9.58 17.88 -15.26
CA ILE A 274 10.55 18.71 -14.55
C ILE A 274 11.92 18.07 -14.69
N LYS A 275 12.88 18.80 -15.24
CA LYS A 275 14.28 18.38 -15.40
C LYS A 275 15.18 19.34 -14.63
N PRO A 276 15.73 18.93 -13.49
CA PRO A 276 16.67 19.77 -12.76
C PRO A 276 17.94 20.06 -13.55
N HIS A 277 18.57 21.19 -13.33
CA HIS A 277 19.93 21.48 -13.78
C HIS A 277 20.91 20.52 -13.10
N LYS A 278 22.12 20.40 -13.65
CA LYS A 278 23.12 19.41 -13.19
C LYS A 278 23.55 19.54 -11.73
N GLU A 279 23.40 20.72 -11.16
CA GLU A 279 23.73 21.03 -9.77
C GLU A 279 22.62 20.62 -8.77
N TYR A 280 21.54 20.00 -9.27
CA TYR A 280 20.41 19.55 -8.45
C TYR A 280 20.08 18.09 -8.70
N ASP A 281 19.91 17.35 -7.60
CA ASP A 281 19.60 15.93 -7.67
C ASP A 281 18.10 15.69 -7.92
N SER A 282 17.82 14.84 -8.89
CA SER A 282 16.43 14.52 -9.30
C SER A 282 15.65 13.72 -8.26
N GLU A 283 16.32 12.81 -7.52
CA GLU A 283 15.65 12.02 -6.47
C GLU A 283 15.30 12.91 -5.29
N PHE A 284 16.25 13.75 -4.84
CA PHE A 284 16.01 14.75 -3.80
C PHE A 284 14.79 15.62 -4.13
N LEU A 285 14.76 16.17 -5.35
CA LEU A 285 13.67 17.04 -5.77
C LEU A 285 12.32 16.30 -5.86
N THR A 286 12.34 15.05 -6.32
CA THR A 286 11.16 14.18 -6.33
C THR A 286 10.59 13.99 -4.93
N ASP A 287 11.47 13.70 -3.96
CA ASP A 287 11.05 13.47 -2.58
C ASP A 287 10.61 14.76 -1.88
N TRP A 288 11.23 15.89 -2.18
CA TRP A 288 10.77 17.20 -1.74
C TRP A 288 9.34 17.51 -2.23
N LEU A 289 9.08 17.28 -3.52
CA LEU A 289 7.75 17.47 -4.11
C LEU A 289 6.71 16.52 -3.50
N ARG A 290 7.07 15.26 -3.27
CA ARG A 290 6.19 14.25 -2.62
C ARG A 290 5.84 14.64 -1.20
N LYS A 291 6.84 15.07 -0.40
CA LYS A 291 6.63 15.53 0.98
C LYS A 291 5.65 16.68 1.03
N ASN A 292 5.80 17.65 0.15
CA ASN A 292 5.01 18.88 0.17
C ASN A 292 3.68 18.78 -0.62
N LYS A 293 3.32 17.61 -1.15
CA LYS A 293 2.12 17.42 -1.96
C LYS A 293 0.85 17.96 -1.30
N GLU A 294 0.58 17.55 -0.06
CA GLU A 294 -0.64 17.93 0.67
C GLU A 294 -0.71 19.45 0.86
N SER A 295 0.37 20.06 1.34
CA SER A 295 0.46 21.51 1.52
C SER A 295 0.29 22.28 0.21
N ILE A 296 0.92 21.83 -0.89
CA ILE A 296 0.77 22.45 -2.21
C ILE A 296 -0.68 22.36 -2.70
N VAL A 297 -1.28 21.18 -2.61
CA VAL A 297 -2.67 20.95 -3.04
C VAL A 297 -3.65 21.80 -2.20
N GLU A 298 -3.49 21.81 -0.87
CA GLU A 298 -4.31 22.63 0.01
C GLU A 298 -4.18 24.14 -0.29
N THR A 299 -2.96 24.62 -0.46
CA THR A 299 -2.72 26.05 -0.70
C THR A 299 -3.33 26.53 -2.02
N TYR A 300 -3.19 25.74 -3.08
CA TYR A 300 -3.54 26.21 -4.42
C TYR A 300 -4.88 25.71 -4.97
N LEU A 301 -5.39 24.56 -4.49
CA LEU A 301 -6.67 24.03 -4.97
C LEU A 301 -7.87 24.45 -4.10
N GLN A 302 -7.69 24.67 -2.79
CA GLN A 302 -8.79 25.16 -1.93
C GLN A 302 -9.13 26.63 -2.13
N GLY A 303 -8.25 27.43 -2.75
CA GLY A 303 -8.44 28.83 -3.08
C GLY A 303 -9.34 29.12 -4.29
N GLY A 304 -10.11 28.15 -4.78
CA GLY A 304 -11.04 28.32 -5.92
C GLY A 304 -10.41 28.09 -7.30
N GLN A 305 -9.13 27.74 -7.38
CA GLN A 305 -8.51 27.25 -8.62
C GLN A 305 -8.68 25.73 -8.69
N GLY A 306 -9.43 25.26 -9.69
CA GLY A 306 -9.70 23.82 -9.86
C GLY A 306 -8.50 22.97 -10.27
N ASN A 307 -7.35 23.58 -10.62
CA ASN A 307 -6.17 22.87 -11.15
C ASN A 307 -4.87 23.58 -10.78
N LEU A 308 -3.82 22.79 -10.57
CA LEU A 308 -2.45 23.30 -10.54
C LEU A 308 -2.01 23.67 -11.96
N SER A 309 -1.16 24.67 -12.10
CA SER A 309 -0.55 25.04 -13.37
C SER A 309 0.97 24.92 -13.32
N GLY A 310 1.60 24.75 -14.48
CA GLY A 310 3.06 24.76 -14.56
C GLY A 310 3.67 26.06 -14.00
N THR A 311 2.97 27.18 -14.10
CA THR A 311 3.41 28.47 -13.51
C THR A 311 3.43 28.40 -11.99
N ILE A 312 2.36 27.88 -11.36
CA ILE A 312 2.31 27.68 -9.89
C ILE A 312 3.47 26.81 -9.43
N VAL A 313 3.68 25.67 -10.11
CA VAL A 313 4.75 24.72 -9.72
C VAL A 313 6.14 25.36 -9.86
N LYS A 314 6.40 26.20 -10.88
CA LYS A 314 7.66 26.92 -11.03
C LYS A 314 7.92 27.94 -9.92
N GLU A 315 6.89 28.53 -9.34
CA GLU A 315 6.98 29.52 -8.25
C GLU A 315 7.12 28.88 -6.86
N LEU A 316 7.04 27.55 -6.74
CA LEU A 316 7.26 26.86 -5.47
C LEU A 316 8.66 27.17 -4.94
N LEU A 317 8.74 27.57 -3.68
CA LEU A 317 9.98 27.82 -2.98
C LEU A 317 10.54 26.51 -2.43
N VAL A 318 11.60 26.02 -3.04
CA VAL A 318 12.31 24.80 -2.64
C VAL A 318 13.48 25.15 -1.77
N CYS A 319 13.51 24.59 -0.58
CA CYS A 319 14.67 24.65 0.31
C CYS A 319 15.60 23.47 -0.02
N SER A 320 16.83 23.73 -0.43
CA SER A 320 17.79 22.73 -0.88
C SER A 320 19.18 22.94 -0.30
N PRO A 321 19.89 21.84 0.07
CA PRO A 321 21.28 21.89 0.51
C PRO A 321 22.27 21.92 -0.67
N SER A 322 23.56 21.77 -0.36
CA SER A 322 24.59 21.51 -1.38
C SER A 322 24.25 20.28 -2.22
N HIS A 323 24.73 20.24 -3.47
CA HIS A 323 24.51 19.13 -4.38
C HIS A 323 24.89 17.76 -3.77
N THR A 324 26.04 17.68 -3.11
CA THR A 324 26.52 16.44 -2.46
C THR A 324 25.53 15.94 -1.39
N GLU A 325 24.95 16.84 -0.59
CA GLU A 325 23.96 16.46 0.41
C GLU A 325 22.63 16.04 -0.25
N GLN A 326 22.23 16.70 -1.35
CA GLN A 326 21.06 16.27 -2.14
C GLN A 326 21.23 14.83 -2.65
N GLU A 327 22.42 14.49 -3.18
CA GLU A 327 22.73 13.13 -3.66
C GLU A 327 22.66 12.09 -2.52
N GLU A 328 23.15 12.40 -1.33
CA GLU A 328 23.07 11.49 -0.17
C GLU A 328 21.61 11.28 0.26
N ILE A 329 20.82 12.36 0.35
CA ILE A 329 19.40 12.29 0.70
C ILE A 329 18.63 11.53 -0.38
N GLY A 330 18.81 11.87 -1.65
CA GLY A 330 18.16 11.20 -2.78
C GLY A 330 18.48 9.70 -2.83
N SER A 331 19.75 9.33 -2.66
CA SER A 331 20.21 7.94 -2.61
C SER A 331 19.58 7.18 -1.43
N PHE A 332 19.47 7.82 -0.27
CA PHE A 332 18.83 7.20 0.90
C PHE A 332 17.36 6.83 0.61
N PHE A 333 16.58 7.77 0.09
CA PHE A 333 15.17 7.52 -0.22
C PHE A 333 14.98 6.57 -1.40
N TYR A 334 15.82 6.65 -2.43
CA TYR A 334 15.84 5.69 -3.54
C TYR A 334 16.05 4.24 -3.05
N ASN A 335 17.03 4.03 -2.16
CA ASN A 335 17.28 2.72 -1.57
C ASN A 335 16.09 2.23 -0.75
N LEU A 336 15.44 3.14 -0.01
CA LEU A 336 14.27 2.82 0.79
C LEU A 336 13.07 2.45 -0.09
N ASP A 337 12.84 3.16 -1.20
CA ASP A 337 11.80 2.84 -2.20
C ASP A 337 12.07 1.50 -2.89
N SER A 338 13.32 1.21 -3.19
CA SER A 338 13.74 -0.08 -3.76
C SER A 338 13.42 -1.24 -2.81
N LEU A 339 13.69 -1.08 -1.51
CA LEU A 339 13.36 -2.08 -0.47
C LEU A 339 11.83 -2.24 -0.32
N ILE A 340 11.08 -1.16 -0.33
CA ILE A 340 9.61 -1.18 -0.28
C ILE A 340 9.05 -1.96 -1.47
N THR A 341 9.50 -1.64 -2.68
CA THR A 341 9.10 -2.32 -3.91
C THR A 341 9.43 -3.81 -3.89
N LEU A 342 10.63 -4.17 -3.43
CA LEU A 342 11.05 -5.57 -3.30
C LEU A 342 10.13 -6.36 -2.35
N HIS A 343 9.75 -5.77 -1.21
CA HIS A 343 8.86 -6.42 -0.26
C HIS A 343 7.41 -6.49 -0.76
N GLN A 344 6.96 -5.52 -1.55
CA GLN A 344 5.65 -5.58 -2.23
C GLN A 344 5.59 -6.73 -3.23
N ARG A 345 6.60 -6.88 -4.09
CA ARG A 345 6.68 -7.97 -5.08
C ARG A 345 6.72 -9.34 -4.40
N LYS A 346 7.57 -9.52 -3.38
CA LYS A 346 7.63 -10.79 -2.62
C LYS A 346 6.31 -11.17 -1.95
N SER A 347 5.56 -10.20 -1.45
CA SER A 347 4.22 -10.49 -0.89
C SER A 347 3.23 -10.92 -1.98
N PHE A 348 3.33 -10.38 -3.18
CA PHE A 348 2.50 -10.76 -4.32
C PHE A 348 2.87 -12.15 -4.86
N ASP A 349 4.17 -12.44 -5.06
CA ASP A 349 4.68 -13.72 -5.59
C ASP A 349 4.35 -14.92 -4.68
N ILE A 350 4.16 -14.71 -3.37
CA ILE A 350 3.75 -15.76 -2.43
C ILE A 350 2.24 -16.02 -2.52
N LEU A 351 1.45 -15.03 -2.97
CA LEU A 351 -0.01 -15.13 -3.05
C LEU A 351 -0.53 -15.63 -4.42
N THR A 352 0.31 -15.58 -5.44
CA THR A 352 0.04 -16.09 -6.81
C THR A 352 0.73 -17.40 -7.06
#